data_0fc247d7f6f1c24b2096cad656c76dcd
#
_entry.id   0fc247d7f6f1c24b2096cad656c76dcd
#
_cell.length_a   1.000
_cell.length_b   1.000
_cell.length_c   1.000
_cell.angle_alpha   90.00
_cell.angle_beta   90.00
_cell.angle_gamma   90.00
#
_symmetry.space_group_name_H-M   'P 1'
#
loop_
_entity.id
_entity.type
_entity.pdbx_description
1 polymer ?
#
loop_
_entity_poly.entity_id
_entity_poly.type
_entity_poly.pdbx_seq_one_letter_code
_entity_poly.pdbx_strand_id
1 'polypeptide(L)'
;TSSAPTTNIWSNRSGFVWEGKPEGFQEDLAWTEEYPEYAKSLNLKIVEGRDFSREFPSDSNAVLINETAVKYMGLKNPIGKFIKDDDEEDPSPPLKIIGVVQDMIAQSPYEPVKQGMYVFDKYGNASYYNMRLNPSQSASQNIAVIERVFKEHFPNIPFQYDFVDEEYAEKFASEERIGTLS
;
A
#
# COMPACT_ATOMS: atom_id res chain seq x y z
N THR A 1 6.17 0.61 -7.54
CA THR A 1 5.27 -0.52 -7.88
C THR A 1 4.60 -1.07 -6.64
N SER A 2 3.46 -1.76 -6.81
CA SER A 2 2.72 -2.38 -5.71
C SER A 2 2.06 -3.69 -6.13
N SER A 3 1.72 -4.53 -5.16
CA SER A 3 1.00 -5.79 -5.39
C SER A 3 -0.50 -5.60 -5.61
N ALA A 4 -1.05 -4.41 -5.29
CA ALA A 4 -2.45 -4.06 -5.46
C ALA A 4 -2.59 -2.68 -6.08
N PRO A 5 -3.72 -2.35 -6.74
CA PRO A 5 -4.02 -1.00 -7.17
C PRO A 5 -4.17 -0.07 -5.96
N THR A 6 -3.88 1.20 -6.14
CA THR A 6 -3.95 2.20 -5.05
C THR A 6 -5.39 2.47 -4.58
N THR A 7 -6.35 2.12 -5.41
CA THR A 7 -7.78 2.34 -5.21
C THR A 7 -8.49 1.14 -4.57
N ASN A 8 -7.76 0.07 -4.22
CA ASN A 8 -8.38 -1.12 -3.65
C ASN A 8 -7.45 -1.87 -2.69
N ILE A 9 -8.03 -2.61 -1.75
CA ILE A 9 -7.34 -3.54 -0.86
C ILE A 9 -7.61 -4.95 -1.37
N TRP A 10 -6.58 -5.61 -1.88
CA TRP A 10 -6.72 -6.95 -2.46
C TRP A 10 -6.35 -8.07 -1.50
N SER A 11 -5.56 -7.76 -0.49
CA SER A 11 -5.08 -8.76 0.46
C SER A 11 -5.22 -8.26 1.88
N ASN A 12 -5.69 -9.14 2.75
CA ASN A 12 -5.68 -8.96 4.18
C ASN A 12 -4.92 -10.13 4.80
N ARG A 13 -4.24 -9.84 5.90
CA ARG A 13 -3.54 -10.86 6.67
C ARG A 13 -3.85 -10.74 8.15
N SER A 14 -3.81 -11.86 8.81
CA SER A 14 -3.88 -12.05 10.27
C SER A 14 -2.74 -12.94 10.72
N GLY A 15 -2.66 -13.28 11.99
CA GLY A 15 -1.58 -14.11 12.53
C GLY A 15 -0.34 -13.29 12.88
N PHE A 16 -0.53 -12.03 13.32
CA PHE A 16 0.57 -11.18 13.74
C PHE A 16 0.57 -10.95 15.25
N VAL A 17 1.78 -10.84 15.82
CA VAL A 17 2.02 -10.51 17.21
C VAL A 17 2.87 -9.27 17.32
N TRP A 18 2.51 -8.36 18.22
CA TRP A 18 3.25 -7.15 18.53
C TRP A 18 3.20 -6.86 20.05
N GLU A 19 4.06 -5.97 20.51
CA GLU A 19 4.11 -5.57 21.91
C GLU A 19 2.78 -4.90 22.32
N GLY A 20 2.12 -5.50 23.30
CA GLY A 20 0.86 -5.00 23.86
C GLY A 20 -0.40 -5.50 23.12
N LYS A 21 -0.28 -6.44 22.18
CA LYS A 21 -1.46 -7.09 21.59
C LYS A 21 -2.25 -7.81 22.68
N PRO A 22 -3.56 -7.54 22.85
CA PRO A 22 -4.40 -8.24 23.81
C PRO A 22 -4.51 -9.73 23.49
N GLU A 23 -4.60 -10.57 24.51
CA GLU A 23 -4.84 -12.00 24.33
C GLU A 23 -6.20 -12.24 23.65
N GLY A 24 -6.22 -13.14 22.64
CA GLY A 24 -7.41 -13.45 21.86
C GLY A 24 -7.83 -12.37 20.85
N PHE A 25 -7.07 -11.27 20.73
CA PHE A 25 -7.35 -10.24 19.73
C PHE A 25 -7.06 -10.77 18.33
N GLN A 26 -8.13 -10.88 17.54
CA GLN A 26 -8.02 -11.27 16.13
C GLN A 26 -7.91 -10.00 15.29
N GLU A 27 -6.77 -9.84 14.64
CA GLU A 27 -6.51 -8.73 13.75
C GLU A 27 -6.86 -9.09 12.30
N ASP A 28 -7.13 -8.05 11.53
CA ASP A 28 -7.28 -8.10 10.08
C ASP A 28 -6.61 -6.86 9.50
N LEU A 29 -5.43 -7.03 8.93
CA LEU A 29 -4.58 -5.96 8.44
C LEU A 29 -4.55 -5.99 6.92
N ALA A 30 -4.85 -4.86 6.29
CA ALA A 30 -4.64 -4.71 4.86
C ALA A 30 -3.14 -4.86 4.55
N TRP A 31 -2.83 -5.70 3.56
CA TRP A 31 -1.47 -6.04 3.19
C TRP A 31 -1.16 -5.59 1.77
N THR A 32 -0.11 -4.80 1.62
CA THR A 32 0.38 -4.36 0.31
C THR A 32 1.89 -4.56 0.25
N GLU A 33 2.35 -5.27 -0.77
CA GLU A 33 3.78 -5.36 -1.08
C GLU A 33 4.14 -4.22 -2.02
N GLU A 34 5.23 -3.49 -1.71
CA GLU A 34 5.63 -2.32 -2.47
C GLU A 34 7.15 -2.20 -2.61
N TYR A 35 7.57 -1.46 -3.63
CA TYR A 35 8.96 -1.08 -3.83
C TYR A 35 9.23 0.32 -3.25
N PRO A 36 10.51 0.63 -2.96
CA PRO A 36 10.91 1.98 -2.62
C PRO A 36 10.33 3.01 -3.59
N GLU A 37 10.02 4.20 -3.07
CA GLU A 37 9.41 5.31 -3.81
C GLU A 37 7.88 5.18 -4.05
N TYR A 38 7.22 4.14 -3.56
CA TYR A 38 5.76 4.01 -3.66
C TYR A 38 5.05 5.18 -2.97
N ALA A 39 5.37 5.44 -1.72
CA ALA A 39 4.79 6.56 -0.97
C ALA A 39 5.05 7.90 -1.69
N LYS A 40 6.26 8.11 -2.21
CA LYS A 40 6.61 9.29 -3.00
C LYS A 40 5.81 9.39 -4.29
N SER A 41 5.61 8.29 -5.01
CA SER A 41 4.84 8.27 -6.26
C SER A 41 3.38 8.66 -6.04
N LEU A 42 2.79 8.27 -4.92
CA LEU A 42 1.42 8.59 -4.54
C LEU A 42 1.30 9.91 -3.76
N ASN A 43 2.42 10.59 -3.50
CA ASN A 43 2.46 11.77 -2.63
C ASN A 43 1.93 11.50 -1.21
N LEU A 44 2.09 10.27 -0.73
CA LEU A 44 1.78 9.92 0.65
C LEU A 44 2.81 10.55 1.57
N LYS A 45 2.32 11.20 2.61
CA LYS A 45 3.19 11.81 3.60
C LYS A 45 3.67 10.75 4.59
N ILE A 46 4.98 10.67 4.81
CA ILE A 46 5.55 9.98 5.96
C ILE A 46 5.31 10.86 7.19
N VAL A 47 4.50 10.39 8.12
CA VAL A 47 4.11 11.13 9.33
C VAL A 47 5.18 11.01 10.40
N GLU A 48 5.78 9.81 10.51
CA GLU A 48 6.85 9.50 11.45
C GLU A 48 7.83 8.51 10.83
N GLY A 49 9.12 8.61 11.16
CA GLY A 49 10.15 7.73 10.62
C GLY A 49 10.54 8.04 9.18
N ARG A 50 10.69 7.00 8.35
CA ARG A 50 11.13 7.13 6.95
C ARG A 50 10.44 6.12 6.03
N ASP A 51 10.52 6.38 4.72
CA ASP A 51 10.15 5.43 3.66
C ASP A 51 11.24 4.36 3.46
N PHE A 52 10.90 3.31 2.70
CA PHE A 52 11.86 2.32 2.23
C PHE A 52 12.96 2.95 1.38
N SER A 53 14.16 2.40 1.48
CA SER A 53 15.29 2.82 0.65
C SER A 53 16.11 1.62 0.18
N ARG A 54 16.56 1.69 -1.07
CA ARG A 54 17.49 0.70 -1.63
C ARG A 54 18.89 0.74 -0.98
N GLU A 55 19.19 1.82 -0.27
CA GLU A 55 20.45 1.99 0.45
C GLU A 55 20.50 1.16 1.73
N PHE A 56 19.36 0.70 2.22
CA PHE A 56 19.26 -0.09 3.45
C PHE A 56 18.82 -1.54 3.16
N PRO A 57 19.77 -2.48 3.07
CA PRO A 57 19.42 -3.91 2.87
C PRO A 57 18.48 -4.48 3.94
N SER A 58 18.50 -3.90 5.15
CA SER A 58 17.61 -4.25 6.25
C SER A 58 16.13 -3.97 5.98
N ASP A 59 15.82 -3.14 4.99
CA ASP A 59 14.44 -2.80 4.65
C ASP A 59 13.67 -3.97 4.05
N SER A 60 14.38 -5.01 3.61
CA SER A 60 13.74 -6.28 3.24
C SER A 60 12.95 -6.93 4.39
N ASN A 61 13.21 -6.59 5.64
CA ASN A 61 12.47 -7.03 6.82
C ASN A 61 11.88 -5.83 7.57
N ALA A 62 11.51 -4.79 6.85
CA ALA A 62 10.86 -3.62 7.40
C ALA A 62 9.40 -3.54 6.96
N VAL A 63 8.63 -2.71 7.67
CA VAL A 63 7.24 -2.42 7.38
C VAL A 63 6.95 -0.94 7.61
N LEU A 64 6.14 -0.36 6.73
CA LEU A 64 5.42 0.88 6.99
C LEU A 64 4.01 0.52 7.44
N ILE A 65 3.45 1.30 8.34
CA ILE A 65 2.06 1.16 8.77
C ILE A 65 1.34 2.51 8.63
N ASN A 66 0.03 2.51 8.41
CA ASN A 66 -0.70 3.77 8.35
C ASN A 66 -1.12 4.24 9.75
N GLU A 67 -1.58 5.49 9.86
CA GLU A 67 -2.01 6.09 11.13
C GLU A 67 -3.13 5.30 11.80
N THR A 68 -4.04 4.73 10.98
CA THR A 68 -5.12 3.87 11.48
C THR A 68 -4.57 2.57 12.08
N ALA A 69 -3.55 1.95 11.49
CA ALA A 69 -2.91 0.76 12.06
C ALA A 69 -2.22 1.06 13.40
N VAL A 70 -1.58 2.21 13.54
CA VAL A 70 -0.98 2.65 14.83
C VAL A 70 -2.03 2.68 15.93
N LYS A 71 -3.21 3.28 15.65
CA LYS A 71 -4.34 3.38 16.59
C LYS A 71 -4.94 2.00 16.88
N TYR A 72 -5.16 1.20 15.84
CA TYR A 72 -5.74 -0.14 15.93
C TYR A 72 -4.88 -1.08 16.78
N MET A 73 -3.58 -1.03 16.61
CA MET A 73 -2.61 -1.82 17.36
C MET A 73 -2.30 -1.26 18.76
N GLY A 74 -2.79 -0.06 19.08
CA GLY A 74 -2.53 0.61 20.36
C GLY A 74 -1.05 0.98 20.56
N LEU A 75 -0.30 1.16 19.48
CA LEU A 75 1.14 1.40 19.55
C LEU A 75 1.45 2.83 20.03
N LYS A 76 2.31 2.92 21.03
CA LYS A 76 2.97 4.18 21.43
C LYS A 76 4.39 4.14 20.91
N ASN A 77 4.83 5.23 20.22
CA ASN A 77 6.16 5.30 19.59
C ASN A 77 6.42 4.07 18.69
N PRO A 78 5.73 3.94 17.55
CA PRO A 78 5.77 2.74 16.72
C PRO A 78 7.13 2.46 16.09
N ILE A 79 7.91 3.51 15.82
CA ILE A 79 9.18 3.37 15.10
C ILE A 79 10.18 2.53 15.88
N GLY A 80 10.72 1.52 15.19
CA GLY A 80 11.70 0.59 15.78
C GLY A 80 11.09 -0.62 16.48
N LYS A 81 9.77 -0.64 16.72
CA LYS A 81 9.06 -1.82 17.21
C LYS A 81 8.96 -2.90 16.15
N PHE A 82 8.65 -4.11 16.58
CA PHE A 82 8.56 -5.27 15.70
C PHE A 82 7.16 -5.85 15.67
N ILE A 83 6.76 -6.26 14.47
CA ILE A 83 5.59 -7.10 14.20
C ILE A 83 6.12 -8.47 13.80
N LYS A 84 5.65 -9.53 14.44
CA LYS A 84 6.06 -10.91 14.18
C LYS A 84 4.90 -11.71 13.64
N ASP A 85 5.20 -12.70 12.83
CA ASP A 85 4.29 -13.78 12.50
C ASP A 85 4.07 -14.65 13.76
N ASP A 86 2.86 -15.10 14.02
CA ASP A 86 2.53 -16.02 15.11
C ASP A 86 2.67 -17.50 14.71
N ASP A 87 3.06 -17.77 13.46
CA ASP A 87 3.37 -19.12 13.00
C ASP A 87 4.66 -19.63 13.68
N GLU A 88 4.49 -20.56 14.61
CA GLU A 88 5.60 -21.18 15.33
C GLU A 88 6.30 -22.27 14.52
N GLU A 89 5.63 -22.84 13.50
CA GLU A 89 6.17 -23.94 12.68
C GLU A 89 7.07 -23.41 11.55
N ASP A 90 6.74 -22.26 10.96
CA ASP A 90 7.54 -21.60 9.93
C ASP A 90 7.63 -20.08 10.17
N PRO A 91 8.36 -19.65 11.21
CA PRO A 91 8.40 -18.25 11.62
C PRO A 91 9.13 -17.39 10.59
N SER A 92 8.40 -16.44 10.01
CA SER A 92 9.00 -15.40 9.19
C SER A 92 9.87 -14.44 10.02
N PRO A 93 10.91 -13.83 9.45
CA PRO A 93 11.69 -12.81 10.14
C PRO A 93 10.80 -11.66 10.61
N PRO A 94 10.99 -11.17 11.85
CA PRO A 94 10.23 -10.05 12.38
C PRO A 94 10.33 -8.81 11.48
N LEU A 95 9.20 -8.16 11.23
CA LEU A 95 9.12 -6.91 10.49
C LEU A 95 9.34 -5.73 11.43
N LYS A 96 10.38 -4.93 11.16
CA LYS A 96 10.65 -3.71 11.93
C LYS A 96 9.83 -2.55 11.36
N ILE A 97 9.09 -1.87 12.21
CA ILE A 97 8.37 -0.64 11.82
C ILE A 97 9.41 0.47 11.62
N ILE A 98 9.54 0.98 10.40
CA ILE A 98 10.49 2.04 10.04
C ILE A 98 9.81 3.36 9.74
N GLY A 99 8.51 3.35 9.48
CA GLY A 99 7.76 4.56 9.21
C GLY A 99 6.26 4.39 9.40
N VAL A 100 5.61 5.54 9.64
CA VAL A 100 4.17 5.68 9.65
C VAL A 100 3.79 6.56 8.47
N VAL A 101 2.88 6.06 7.64
CA VAL A 101 2.35 6.81 6.49
C VAL A 101 0.99 7.39 6.83
N GLN A 102 0.67 8.52 6.23
CA GLN A 102 -0.65 9.11 6.29
C GLN A 102 -1.70 8.12 5.78
N ASP A 103 -2.87 8.14 6.41
CA ASP A 103 -4.02 7.36 5.95
C ASP A 103 -4.38 7.71 4.50
N MET A 104 -4.61 6.69 3.70
CA MET A 104 -5.06 6.81 2.31
C MET A 104 -6.41 6.12 2.16
N ILE A 105 -7.32 6.78 1.45
CA ILE A 105 -8.60 6.16 1.09
C ILE A 105 -8.35 5.19 -0.06
N ALA A 106 -8.34 3.90 0.24
CA ALA A 106 -8.09 2.86 -0.76
C ALA A 106 -9.38 2.16 -1.24
N GLN A 107 -10.48 2.32 -0.56
CA GLN A 107 -11.76 1.68 -0.92
C GLN A 107 -12.84 2.73 -1.14
N SER A 108 -13.75 2.85 -0.19
CA SER A 108 -14.82 3.83 -0.23
C SER A 108 -14.49 5.06 0.63
N PRO A 109 -14.86 6.27 0.19
CA PRO A 109 -14.72 7.46 1.02
C PRO A 109 -15.72 7.50 2.20
N TYR A 110 -16.74 6.65 2.16
CA TYR A 110 -17.77 6.53 3.20
C TYR A 110 -17.46 5.42 4.21
N GLU A 111 -16.43 4.64 3.98
CA GLU A 111 -15.93 3.64 4.90
C GLU A 111 -14.73 4.15 5.70
N PRO A 112 -14.58 3.73 6.96
CA PRO A 112 -13.37 4.03 7.72
C PRO A 112 -12.12 3.52 7.00
N VAL A 113 -11.06 4.30 7.03
CA VAL A 113 -9.77 3.85 6.50
C VAL A 113 -9.34 2.58 7.24
N LYS A 114 -8.99 1.56 6.46
CA LYS A 114 -8.55 0.28 7.01
C LYS A 114 -7.11 0.37 7.52
N GLN A 115 -6.83 -0.35 8.60
CA GLN A 115 -5.48 -0.51 9.13
C GLN A 115 -4.61 -1.24 8.11
N GLY A 116 -3.52 -0.61 7.68
CA GLY A 116 -2.67 -1.07 6.59
C GLY A 116 -1.23 -1.31 6.99
N MET A 117 -0.68 -2.37 6.44
CA MET A 117 0.74 -2.70 6.45
C MET A 117 1.28 -2.70 5.03
N TYR A 118 2.38 -1.99 4.83
CA TYR A 118 3.09 -1.91 3.56
C TYR A 118 4.46 -2.54 3.76
N VAL A 119 4.76 -3.59 3.02
CA VAL A 119 6.00 -4.35 3.16
C VAL A 119 6.83 -4.29 1.90
N PHE A 120 8.13 -4.47 2.05
CA PHE A 120 9.03 -4.48 0.91
C PHE A 120 8.79 -5.73 0.06
N ASP A 121 8.52 -5.53 -1.24
CA ASP A 121 8.39 -6.64 -2.19
C ASP A 121 9.76 -7.30 -2.46
N LYS A 122 10.03 -8.40 -1.78
CA LYS A 122 11.26 -9.18 -1.90
C LYS A 122 11.28 -10.10 -3.12
N TYR A 123 10.08 -10.48 -3.59
CA TYR A 123 9.90 -11.60 -4.51
C TYR A 123 9.46 -11.15 -5.91
N GLY A 124 9.24 -9.87 -6.12
CA GLY A 124 8.76 -9.35 -7.39
C GLY A 124 7.28 -9.62 -7.64
N ASN A 125 6.47 -9.65 -6.60
CA ASN A 125 5.02 -9.84 -6.68
C ASN A 125 4.27 -8.58 -7.13
N ALA A 126 4.97 -7.46 -7.32
CA ALA A 126 4.38 -6.22 -7.76
C ALA A 126 3.79 -6.37 -9.16
N SER A 127 2.48 -6.17 -9.27
CA SER A 127 1.71 -6.29 -10.50
C SER A 127 1.29 -4.94 -11.08
N TYR A 128 1.44 -3.87 -10.31
CA TYR A 128 1.03 -2.51 -10.67
C TYR A 128 2.20 -1.54 -10.70
N TYR A 129 2.29 -0.78 -11.79
CA TYR A 129 3.21 0.35 -11.92
C TYR A 129 2.43 1.65 -11.68
N ASN A 130 2.61 2.24 -10.51
CA ASN A 130 2.00 3.53 -10.17
C ASN A 130 2.90 4.65 -10.71
N MET A 131 2.38 5.47 -11.60
CA MET A 131 3.13 6.51 -12.29
C MET A 131 2.46 7.86 -12.13
N ARG A 132 3.25 8.87 -11.82
CA ARG A 132 2.80 10.26 -11.87
C ARG A 132 3.11 10.82 -13.24
N LEU A 133 2.09 11.32 -13.91
CA LEU A 133 2.25 11.96 -15.21
C LEU A 133 2.97 13.30 -15.10
N ASN A 134 3.72 13.66 -16.13
CA ASN A 134 4.34 14.97 -16.22
C ASN A 134 3.26 16.03 -16.51
N PRO A 135 3.05 17.02 -15.61
CA PRO A 135 1.99 17.99 -15.76
C PRO A 135 2.21 19.00 -16.91
N SER A 136 3.43 19.06 -17.47
CA SER A 136 3.73 19.92 -18.63
C SER A 136 3.37 19.29 -19.97
N GLN A 137 2.85 18.06 -19.99
CA GLN A 137 2.42 17.34 -21.17
C GLN A 137 0.96 16.89 -21.02
N SER A 138 0.27 16.66 -22.14
CA SER A 138 -1.06 16.06 -22.08
C SER A 138 -1.02 14.62 -21.57
N ALA A 139 -2.14 14.14 -21.02
CA ALA A 139 -2.26 12.73 -20.61
C ALA A 139 -1.93 11.78 -21.76
N SER A 140 -2.45 12.05 -22.97
CA SER A 140 -2.19 11.28 -24.19
C SER A 140 -0.70 11.20 -24.53
N GLN A 141 0.05 12.31 -24.40
CA GLN A 141 1.48 12.33 -24.66
C GLN A 141 2.26 11.50 -23.63
N ASN A 142 1.89 11.63 -22.36
CA ASN A 142 2.49 10.83 -21.28
C ASN A 142 2.22 9.32 -21.53
N ILE A 143 0.99 8.93 -21.79
CA ILE A 143 0.61 7.53 -22.03
C ILE A 143 1.35 6.96 -23.25
N ALA A 144 1.48 7.70 -24.34
CA ALA A 144 2.23 7.24 -25.51
C ALA A 144 3.70 6.94 -25.22
N VAL A 145 4.34 7.73 -24.35
CA VAL A 145 5.72 7.48 -23.90
C VAL A 145 5.79 6.23 -23.03
N ILE A 146 4.87 6.09 -22.08
CA ILE A 146 4.80 4.94 -21.16
C ILE A 146 4.56 3.65 -21.97
N GLU A 147 3.59 3.66 -22.86
CA GLU A 147 3.27 2.52 -23.71
C GLU A 147 4.47 2.06 -24.55
N ARG A 148 5.18 3.00 -25.16
CA ARG A 148 6.39 2.67 -25.93
C ARG A 148 7.42 1.98 -25.07
N VAL A 149 7.77 2.53 -23.90
CA VAL A 149 8.74 1.94 -22.99
C VAL A 149 8.25 0.59 -22.48
N PHE A 150 6.97 0.47 -22.14
CA PHE A 150 6.39 -0.80 -21.70
C PHE A 150 6.55 -1.88 -22.77
N LYS A 151 6.20 -1.59 -24.02
CA LYS A 151 6.31 -2.54 -25.14
C LYS A 151 7.75 -2.92 -25.49
N GLU A 152 8.72 -2.03 -25.27
CA GLU A 152 10.15 -2.35 -25.41
C GLU A 152 10.60 -3.43 -24.41
N HIS A 153 10.07 -3.41 -23.18
CA HIS A 153 10.43 -4.36 -22.12
C HIS A 153 9.52 -5.59 -22.07
N PHE A 154 8.26 -5.44 -22.46
CA PHE A 154 7.21 -6.47 -22.36
C PHE A 154 6.45 -6.61 -23.69
N PRO A 155 7.11 -7.05 -24.78
CA PRO A 155 6.51 -7.04 -26.12
C PRO A 155 5.28 -7.95 -26.28
N ASN A 156 5.16 -8.97 -25.42
CA ASN A 156 4.09 -9.96 -25.48
C ASN A 156 2.96 -9.70 -24.46
N ILE A 157 3.07 -8.63 -23.67
CA ILE A 157 2.06 -8.29 -22.65
C ILE A 157 1.22 -7.12 -23.19
N PRO A 158 -0.12 -7.22 -23.18
CA PRO A 158 -0.98 -6.09 -23.51
C PRO A 158 -0.72 -4.91 -22.57
N PHE A 159 -0.56 -3.72 -23.13
CA PHE A 159 -0.47 -2.51 -22.32
C PHE A 159 -1.88 -2.12 -21.87
N GLN A 160 -2.07 -2.02 -20.57
CA GLN A 160 -3.32 -1.58 -19.94
C GLN A 160 -2.98 -0.52 -18.90
N TYR A 161 -3.85 0.44 -18.73
CA TYR A 161 -3.72 1.49 -17.73
C TYR A 161 -5.09 1.99 -17.31
N ASP A 162 -5.15 2.49 -16.07
CA ASP A 162 -6.31 3.12 -15.48
C ASP A 162 -5.87 4.44 -14.83
N PHE A 163 -6.77 5.41 -14.81
CA PHE A 163 -6.55 6.65 -14.08
C PHE A 163 -7.15 6.55 -12.68
N VAL A 164 -6.33 6.82 -11.68
CA VAL A 164 -6.71 6.71 -10.27
C VAL A 164 -7.88 7.63 -9.90
N ASP A 165 -7.92 8.85 -10.48
CA ASP A 165 -9.00 9.80 -10.28
C ASP A 165 -10.32 9.36 -10.92
N GLU A 166 -10.28 8.70 -12.08
CA GLU A 166 -11.46 8.13 -12.71
C GLU A 166 -12.01 6.96 -11.88
N GLU A 167 -11.17 6.05 -11.42
CA GLU A 167 -11.57 4.94 -10.54
C GLU A 167 -12.21 5.44 -9.24
N TYR A 168 -11.66 6.49 -8.63
CA TYR A 168 -12.28 7.11 -7.47
C TYR A 168 -13.63 7.76 -7.82
N ALA A 169 -13.71 8.47 -8.93
CA ALA A 169 -14.95 9.10 -9.35
C ALA A 169 -16.09 8.08 -9.58
N GLU A 170 -15.77 6.92 -10.17
CA GLU A 170 -16.73 5.83 -10.34
C GLU A 170 -17.20 5.24 -9.00
N LYS A 171 -16.29 5.06 -8.04
CA LYS A 171 -16.64 4.60 -6.69
C LYS A 171 -17.57 5.59 -5.98
N PHE A 172 -17.25 6.87 -6.01
CA PHE A 172 -18.09 7.92 -5.44
C PHE A 172 -19.50 7.94 -6.08
N ALA A 173 -19.57 7.88 -7.40
CA ALA A 173 -20.84 7.90 -8.12
C ALA A 173 -21.72 6.67 -7.85
N SER A 174 -21.14 5.50 -7.63
CA SER A 174 -21.88 4.27 -7.33
C SER A 174 -22.53 4.33 -5.95
N GLU A 175 -21.84 4.91 -4.97
CA GLU A 175 -22.34 5.00 -3.60
C GLU A 175 -23.40 6.10 -3.42
N GLU A 176 -23.28 7.24 -4.12
CA GLU A 176 -24.34 8.26 -4.15
C GLU A 176 -25.66 7.70 -4.69
N ARG A 177 -25.61 6.79 -5.68
CA ARG A 177 -26.80 6.12 -6.20
C ARG A 177 -27.44 5.19 -5.18
N ILE A 178 -26.64 4.49 -4.38
CA ILE A 178 -27.14 3.60 -3.32
C ILE A 178 -27.77 4.43 -2.19
N GLY A 179 -27.12 5.52 -1.79
CA GLY A 179 -27.64 6.42 -0.75
C GLY A 179 -28.94 7.15 -1.11
N THR A 180 -29.24 7.31 -2.41
CA THR A 180 -30.52 7.89 -2.87
C THR A 180 -31.66 6.90 -2.98
N LEU A 181 -31.39 5.59 -2.87
CA LEU A 181 -32.39 4.51 -2.94
C LEU A 181 -32.78 3.92 -1.57
N SER A 182 -32.14 4.40 -0.51
CA SER A 182 -32.43 4.03 0.89
C SER A 182 -33.18 5.14 1.63
#